data_06eed708fd1767d7728cbc715b79bcbf
#
_entry.id   06eed708fd1767d7728cbc715b79bcbf
#
_cell.length_a   1.000
_cell.length_b   1.000
_cell.length_c   1.000
_cell.angle_alpha   90.00
_cell.angle_beta   90.00
_cell.angle_gamma   90.00
#
_symmetry.space_group_name_H-M   'P 1'
#
loop_
_entity.id
_entity.type
_entity.pdbx_description
1 polymer ?
#
loop_
_entity_poly.entity_id
_entity_poly.type
_entity_poly.pdbx_seq_one_letter_code
_entity_poly.pdbx_strand_id
1 'polypeptide(L)'
;AVERNPESSEVGILFAAHMRGRAGARAIDTALTTMRCSNGPSARAMRSFGPTAATDVTGFGLAGHLLEMLRGAGVAAELDLARIPLYPSVLALAEAGIVSSLLPENGRLATSVAELSGPDASVHAILFDPQTAGGLLIGVPEAQAAACLDAIRAAGADDAAIIGRVLGVY
;
A
#
# COMPACT_ATOMS: atom_id res chain seq x y z
N ALA A 1 -1.14 -10.97 10.15
CA ALA A 1 -1.36 -10.70 8.73
C ALA A 1 -1.46 -9.21 8.53
N VAL A 2 -1.01 -8.73 7.41
CA VAL A 2 -1.14 -7.33 6.99
C VAL A 2 -2.04 -7.33 5.76
N GLU A 3 -3.12 -6.59 5.82
CA GLU A 3 -4.10 -6.50 4.74
C GLU A 3 -4.14 -5.06 4.22
N ARG A 4 -4.32 -4.92 2.93
CA ARG A 4 -4.43 -3.64 2.25
C ARG A 4 -5.69 -3.62 1.38
N ASN A 5 -6.44 -2.54 1.45
CA ASN A 5 -7.44 -2.20 0.46
C ASN A 5 -6.73 -1.48 -0.72
N PRO A 6 -6.76 -2.04 -1.93
CA PRO A 6 -5.83 -1.66 -3.01
C PRO A 6 -6.24 -0.45 -3.83
N GLU A 7 -7.41 0.08 -3.58
CA GLU A 7 -8.04 1.04 -4.51
C GLU A 7 -7.32 2.39 -4.67
N SER A 8 -6.07 2.56 -4.22
CA SER A 8 -5.39 3.85 -4.32
C SER A 8 -3.86 3.77 -4.20
N SER A 9 -3.25 2.71 -4.71
CA SER A 9 -1.79 2.54 -4.71
C SER A 9 -1.11 3.36 -5.79
N GLU A 10 0.06 3.93 -5.45
CA GLU A 10 1.03 4.51 -6.39
C GLU A 10 0.46 5.65 -7.25
N VAL A 11 -0.39 6.46 -6.63
CA VAL A 11 -1.00 7.64 -7.28
C VAL A 11 0.06 8.66 -7.66
N GLY A 12 1.13 8.77 -6.87
CA GLY A 12 2.24 9.68 -7.15
C GLY A 12 2.95 9.39 -8.47
N ILE A 13 3.31 8.12 -8.72
CA ILE A 13 3.91 7.68 -10.00
C ILE A 13 2.94 7.94 -11.15
N LEU A 14 1.66 7.61 -10.97
CA LEU A 14 0.66 7.73 -12.01
C LEU A 14 0.43 9.19 -12.42
N PHE A 15 0.31 10.11 -11.46
CA PHE A 15 0.19 11.54 -11.74
C PHE A 15 1.48 12.16 -12.29
N ALA A 16 2.65 11.72 -11.82
CA ALA A 16 3.92 12.13 -12.40
C ALA A 16 4.05 11.70 -13.87
N ALA A 17 3.55 10.52 -14.22
CA ALA A 17 3.47 10.04 -15.59
C ALA A 17 2.46 10.86 -16.43
N HIS A 18 1.32 11.19 -15.84
CA HIS A 18 0.30 12.01 -16.49
C HIS A 18 0.84 13.41 -16.87
N MET A 19 1.50 14.08 -15.93
CA MET A 19 2.12 15.40 -16.19
C MET A 19 3.19 15.36 -17.29
N ARG A 20 3.77 14.19 -17.55
CA ARG A 20 4.75 13.95 -18.63
C ARG A 20 4.09 13.41 -19.91
N GLY A 21 2.76 13.33 -19.99
CA GLY A 21 2.03 12.80 -21.14
C GLY A 21 2.23 11.29 -21.35
N ARG A 22 2.59 10.54 -20.29
CA ARG A 22 2.93 9.09 -20.36
C ARG A 22 1.92 8.18 -19.64
N ALA A 23 0.93 8.72 -18.97
CA ALA A 23 -0.18 7.92 -18.41
C ALA A 23 -1.41 8.00 -19.32
N GLY A 24 -2.03 6.87 -19.58
CA GLY A 24 -3.27 6.79 -20.33
C GLY A 24 -4.45 7.39 -19.56
N ALA A 25 -5.38 8.04 -20.25
CA ALA A 25 -6.55 8.68 -19.63
C ALA A 25 -7.37 7.72 -18.77
N ARG A 26 -7.52 6.45 -19.19
CA ARG A 26 -8.25 5.43 -18.41
C ARG A 26 -7.60 5.15 -17.05
N ALA A 27 -6.27 5.10 -16.97
CA ALA A 27 -5.57 4.88 -15.71
C ALA A 27 -5.80 6.03 -14.73
N ILE A 28 -5.79 7.27 -15.22
CA ILE A 28 -6.10 8.45 -14.42
C ILE A 28 -7.55 8.45 -13.96
N ASP A 29 -8.50 8.14 -14.84
CA ASP A 29 -9.93 8.07 -14.52
C ASP A 29 -10.20 7.00 -13.44
N THR A 30 -9.57 5.83 -13.57
CA THR A 30 -9.62 4.77 -12.55
C THR A 30 -9.08 5.30 -11.22
N ALA A 31 -7.90 5.91 -11.20
CA ALA A 31 -7.32 6.46 -9.97
C ALA A 31 -8.22 7.50 -9.31
N LEU A 32 -8.76 8.45 -10.09
CA LEU A 32 -9.67 9.48 -9.57
C LEU A 32 -10.97 8.89 -9.02
N THR A 33 -11.51 7.85 -9.66
CA THR A 33 -12.70 7.14 -9.19
C THR A 33 -12.42 6.46 -7.86
N THR A 34 -11.30 5.77 -7.77
CA THR A 34 -10.86 5.04 -6.58
C THR A 34 -10.59 5.98 -5.40
N MET A 35 -9.91 7.11 -5.64
CA MET A 35 -9.65 8.13 -4.61
C MET A 35 -10.93 8.72 -3.99
N ARG A 36 -12.08 8.55 -4.62
CA ARG A 36 -13.39 8.98 -4.11
C ARG A 36 -14.08 7.90 -3.28
N CYS A 37 -13.57 6.68 -3.28
CA CYS A 37 -14.10 5.59 -2.46
C CYS A 37 -13.71 5.79 -0.99
N SER A 38 -14.66 5.58 -0.10
CA SER A 38 -14.44 5.72 1.33
C SER A 38 -13.88 4.44 1.93
N ASN A 39 -12.84 4.53 2.74
CA ASN A 39 -12.33 3.42 3.56
C ASN A 39 -13.31 3.00 4.68
N GLY A 40 -14.41 3.74 4.88
CA GLY A 40 -15.38 3.51 5.95
C GLY A 40 -16.00 2.12 5.99
N PRO A 41 -16.46 1.55 4.86
CA PRO A 41 -16.97 0.17 4.82
C PRO A 41 -15.95 -0.86 5.29
N SER A 42 -14.73 -0.83 4.75
CA SER A 42 -13.63 -1.71 5.14
C SER A 42 -13.24 -1.54 6.62
N ALA A 43 -13.15 -0.29 7.09
CA ALA A 43 -12.85 0.02 8.48
C ALA A 43 -13.94 -0.51 9.45
N ARG A 44 -15.19 -0.58 9.04
CA ARG A 44 -16.26 -1.22 9.83
C ARG A 44 -16.14 -2.74 9.81
N ALA A 45 -15.91 -3.32 8.62
CA ALA A 45 -15.82 -4.76 8.44
C ALA A 45 -14.69 -5.38 9.30
N MET A 46 -13.51 -4.76 9.32
CA MET A 46 -12.35 -5.28 10.07
C MET A 46 -12.55 -5.36 11.59
N ARG A 47 -13.46 -4.56 12.17
CA ARG A 47 -13.60 -4.45 13.64
C ARG A 47 -13.91 -5.77 14.33
N SER A 48 -14.64 -6.66 13.66
CA SER A 48 -15.04 -7.95 14.20
C SER A 48 -13.89 -8.97 14.25
N PHE A 49 -12.73 -8.67 13.67
CA PHE A 49 -11.60 -9.58 13.54
C PHE A 49 -10.42 -9.24 14.43
N GLY A 50 -10.62 -8.38 15.43
CA GLY A 50 -9.60 -8.03 16.42
C GLY A 50 -8.36 -7.34 15.82
N PRO A 51 -8.53 -6.26 15.04
CA PRO A 51 -7.39 -5.55 14.47
C PRO A 51 -6.45 -5.05 15.57
N THR A 52 -5.15 -5.27 15.39
CA THR A 52 -4.10 -4.87 16.33
C THR A 52 -3.55 -3.49 16.01
N ALA A 53 -3.60 -3.10 14.74
CA ALA A 53 -3.23 -1.78 14.25
C ALA A 53 -3.90 -1.52 12.90
N ALA A 54 -4.17 -0.26 12.59
CA ALA A 54 -4.69 0.15 11.29
C ALA A 54 -4.32 1.60 11.01
N THR A 55 -4.04 1.90 9.74
CA THR A 55 -3.85 3.26 9.24
C THR A 55 -4.32 3.35 7.78
N ASP A 56 -4.64 4.54 7.33
CA ASP A 56 -4.73 4.84 5.90
C ASP A 56 -3.33 5.08 5.33
N VAL A 57 -3.11 4.66 4.10
CA VAL A 57 -1.84 4.87 3.41
C VAL A 57 -1.93 6.17 2.63
N THR A 58 -1.09 7.14 2.99
CA THR A 58 -1.10 8.48 2.38
C THR A 58 0.31 8.95 1.94
N GLY A 59 0.72 10.13 2.29
CA GLY A 59 1.91 10.81 1.78
C GLY A 59 3.25 10.09 1.94
N PHE A 60 3.41 9.23 2.94
CA PHE A 60 4.65 8.48 3.17
C PHE A 60 4.73 7.15 2.41
N GLY A 61 3.71 6.82 1.64
CA GLY A 61 3.62 5.55 0.92
C GLY A 61 3.38 4.35 1.82
N LEU A 62 3.26 3.17 1.22
CA LEU A 62 2.99 1.93 1.94
C LEU A 62 4.05 1.63 3.01
N ALA A 63 5.33 1.68 2.62
CA ALA A 63 6.43 1.36 3.53
C ALA A 63 6.53 2.37 4.68
N GLY A 64 6.32 3.67 4.43
CA GLY A 64 6.37 4.68 5.47
C GLY A 64 5.32 4.45 6.55
N HIS A 65 4.07 4.25 6.16
CA HIS A 65 2.97 3.99 7.12
C HIS A 65 3.11 2.64 7.82
N LEU A 66 3.57 1.60 7.13
CA LEU A 66 3.88 0.32 7.78
C LEU A 66 4.97 0.49 8.85
N LEU A 67 6.05 1.20 8.55
CA LEU A 67 7.13 1.47 9.50
C LEU A 67 6.65 2.24 10.74
N GLU A 68 5.73 3.18 10.59
CA GLU A 68 5.10 3.87 11.73
C GLU A 68 4.34 2.89 12.63
N MET A 69 3.51 2.01 12.04
CA MET A 69 2.78 0.99 12.80
C MET A 69 3.72 0.03 13.53
N LEU A 70 4.77 -0.45 12.86
CA LEU A 70 5.74 -1.40 13.42
C LEU A 70 6.56 -0.80 14.55
N ARG A 71 7.03 0.45 14.41
CA ARG A 71 7.78 1.16 15.45
C ARG A 71 6.95 1.35 16.71
N GLY A 72 5.67 1.70 16.57
CA GLY A 72 4.77 1.84 17.71
C GLY A 72 4.55 0.55 18.49
N ALA A 73 4.67 -0.60 17.81
CA ALA A 73 4.48 -1.94 18.38
C ALA A 73 5.81 -2.64 18.80
N GLY A 74 6.97 -2.12 18.39
CA GLY A 74 8.28 -2.74 18.62
C GLY A 74 8.45 -4.09 17.90
N VAL A 75 7.89 -4.23 16.70
CA VAL A 75 7.91 -5.46 15.91
C VAL A 75 8.43 -5.19 14.50
N ALA A 76 8.76 -6.24 13.76
CA ALA A 76 9.08 -6.17 12.34
C ALA A 76 7.97 -6.79 11.49
N ALA A 77 8.05 -6.62 10.18
CA ALA A 77 7.17 -7.27 9.22
C ALA A 77 7.94 -7.70 7.97
N GLU A 78 7.40 -8.71 7.31
CA GLU A 78 7.80 -9.16 5.99
C GLU A 78 6.67 -8.87 5.00
N LEU A 79 6.97 -8.23 3.89
CA LEU A 79 6.04 -7.97 2.79
C LEU A 79 6.30 -8.92 1.63
N ASP A 80 5.23 -9.47 1.08
CA ASP A 80 5.24 -10.17 -0.19
C ASP A 80 4.92 -9.16 -1.31
N LEU A 81 5.95 -8.72 -2.00
CA LEU A 81 5.85 -7.68 -3.02
C LEU A 81 4.95 -8.08 -4.21
N ALA A 82 4.89 -9.38 -4.52
CA ALA A 82 4.05 -9.90 -5.59
C ALA A 82 2.54 -9.84 -5.24
N ARG A 83 2.21 -9.69 -3.96
CA ARG A 83 0.84 -9.60 -3.47
C ARG A 83 0.35 -8.18 -3.27
N ILE A 84 1.22 -7.20 -3.41
CA ILE A 84 0.81 -5.79 -3.30
C ILE A 84 -0.02 -5.45 -4.53
N PRO A 85 -1.30 -5.09 -4.36
CA PRO A 85 -2.12 -4.69 -5.48
C PRO A 85 -1.63 -3.36 -6.04
N LEU A 86 -1.41 -3.28 -7.35
CA LEU A 86 -0.93 -2.11 -8.05
C LEU A 86 -1.93 -1.67 -9.12
N TYR A 87 -2.01 -0.38 -9.41
CA TYR A 87 -2.69 0.06 -10.61
C TYR A 87 -2.05 -0.53 -11.87
N PRO A 88 -2.84 -0.88 -12.88
CA PRO A 88 -2.30 -1.28 -14.17
C PRO A 88 -1.30 -0.23 -14.69
N SER A 89 -0.20 -0.68 -15.24
CA SER A 89 0.90 0.13 -15.78
C SER A 89 1.85 0.80 -14.77
N VAL A 90 1.55 0.87 -13.47
CA VAL A 90 2.44 1.54 -12.51
C VAL A 90 3.81 0.89 -12.44
N LEU A 91 3.89 -0.43 -12.42
CA LEU A 91 5.19 -1.14 -12.44
C LEU A 91 6.02 -0.75 -13.67
N ALA A 92 5.43 -0.80 -14.86
CA ALA A 92 6.13 -0.42 -16.09
C ALA A 92 6.53 1.07 -16.11
N LEU A 93 5.75 1.95 -15.49
CA LEU A 93 6.11 3.36 -15.35
C LEU A 93 7.29 3.55 -14.39
N ALA A 94 7.31 2.83 -13.27
CA ALA A 94 8.41 2.84 -12.32
C ALA A 94 9.70 2.27 -12.95
N GLU A 95 9.62 1.16 -13.67
CA GLU A 95 10.73 0.56 -14.44
C GLU A 95 11.27 1.53 -15.50
N ALA A 96 10.40 2.34 -16.10
CA ALA A 96 10.78 3.41 -17.02
C ALA A 96 11.37 4.65 -16.31
N GLY A 97 11.61 4.61 -15.01
CA GLY A 97 12.19 5.68 -14.21
C GLY A 97 11.24 6.83 -13.90
N ILE A 98 9.93 6.63 -14.03
CA ILE A 98 8.96 7.63 -13.61
C ILE A 98 8.69 7.47 -12.12
N VAL A 99 9.00 8.52 -11.38
CA VAL A 99 8.84 8.56 -9.92
C VAL A 99 8.14 9.85 -9.50
N SER A 100 7.51 9.80 -8.33
CA SER A 100 6.94 10.96 -7.68
C SER A 100 8.03 11.95 -7.23
N SER A 101 7.71 13.24 -7.17
CA SER A 101 8.59 14.26 -6.62
C SER A 101 8.90 14.08 -5.12
N LEU A 102 8.07 13.37 -4.38
CA LEU A 102 8.28 13.08 -2.95
C LEU A 102 9.12 11.82 -2.70
N LEU A 103 9.41 11.01 -3.72
CA LEU A 103 10.21 9.80 -3.55
C LEU A 103 11.57 10.04 -2.87
N PRO A 104 12.34 11.11 -3.18
CA PRO A 104 13.63 11.33 -2.53
C PRO A 104 13.52 11.57 -1.02
N GLU A 105 12.42 12.17 -0.56
CA GLU A 105 12.16 12.40 0.85
C GLU A 105 11.68 11.13 1.56
N ASN A 106 10.67 10.47 1.01
CA ASN A 106 10.13 9.23 1.54
C ASN A 106 11.17 8.11 1.54
N GLY A 107 12.02 8.04 0.52
CA GLY A 107 13.06 7.05 0.38
C GLY A 107 14.14 7.10 1.48
N ARG A 108 14.23 8.19 2.26
CA ARG A 108 15.09 8.24 3.45
C ARG A 108 14.67 7.24 4.52
N LEU A 109 13.40 6.84 4.54
CA LEU A 109 12.89 5.82 5.44
C LEU A 109 13.38 4.40 5.09
N ALA A 110 13.94 4.21 3.90
CA ALA A 110 14.47 2.92 3.44
C ALA A 110 15.61 2.38 4.32
N THR A 111 16.31 3.24 5.06
CA THR A 111 17.34 2.81 6.04
C THR A 111 16.78 1.91 7.15
N SER A 112 15.46 1.91 7.34
CA SER A 112 14.76 1.04 8.29
C SER A 112 14.27 -0.28 7.67
N VAL A 113 14.52 -0.49 6.37
CA VAL A 113 14.22 -1.73 5.65
C VAL A 113 15.48 -2.57 5.60
N ALA A 114 15.51 -3.70 6.33
CA ALA A 114 16.71 -4.52 6.49
C ALA A 114 17.11 -5.26 5.23
N GLU A 115 16.15 -5.65 4.40
CA GLU A 115 16.38 -6.42 3.19
C GLU A 115 15.25 -6.18 2.18
N LEU A 116 15.58 -5.55 1.06
CA LEU A 116 14.76 -5.63 -0.14
C LEU A 116 15.32 -6.79 -0.95
N SER A 117 14.61 -7.92 -1.00
CA SER A 117 14.97 -9.05 -1.86
C SER A 117 14.84 -8.61 -3.32
N GLY A 118 15.95 -8.12 -3.86
CA GLY A 118 16.08 -7.63 -5.23
C GLY A 118 16.46 -6.15 -5.29
N PRO A 119 17.42 -5.78 -6.13
CA PRO A 119 17.94 -4.41 -6.27
C PRO A 119 17.04 -3.54 -7.16
N ASP A 120 15.75 -3.80 -7.23
CA ASP A 120 14.90 -3.12 -8.21
C ASP A 120 14.48 -1.75 -7.68
N ALA A 121 15.04 -0.70 -8.29
CA ALA A 121 14.68 0.69 -8.01
C ALA A 121 13.18 0.97 -8.22
N SER A 122 12.51 0.18 -9.07
CA SER A 122 11.06 0.29 -9.30
C SER A 122 10.25 -0.17 -8.09
N VAL A 123 10.66 -1.25 -7.43
CA VAL A 123 10.03 -1.72 -6.19
C VAL A 123 10.17 -0.68 -5.08
N HIS A 124 11.37 -0.12 -4.92
CA HIS A 124 11.59 0.96 -3.96
C HIS A 124 10.69 2.16 -4.26
N ALA A 125 10.61 2.57 -5.54
CA ALA A 125 9.75 3.68 -5.95
C ALA A 125 8.28 3.40 -5.60
N ILE A 126 7.79 2.19 -5.80
CA ILE A 126 6.42 1.79 -5.51
C ILE A 126 6.13 1.81 -4.00
N LEU A 127 7.02 1.22 -3.19
CA LEU A 127 6.81 1.12 -1.74
C LEU A 127 6.77 2.49 -1.03
N PHE A 128 7.52 3.45 -1.54
CA PHE A 128 7.62 4.79 -0.99
C PHE A 128 6.85 5.85 -1.80
N ASP A 129 6.05 5.42 -2.80
CA ASP A 129 5.24 6.34 -3.58
C ASP A 129 4.15 6.99 -2.72
N PRO A 130 4.06 8.32 -2.70
CA PRO A 130 3.00 9.00 -1.96
C PRO A 130 1.63 8.67 -2.56
N GLN A 131 0.67 8.50 -1.67
CA GLN A 131 -0.71 8.22 -2.06
C GLN A 131 -1.62 9.36 -1.61
N THR A 132 -2.64 9.65 -2.39
CA THR A 132 -3.70 10.58 -2.04
C THR A 132 -4.98 9.77 -1.88
N ALA A 133 -5.60 9.84 -0.70
CA ALA A 133 -6.75 9.02 -0.35
C ALA A 133 -6.49 7.51 -0.54
N GLY A 134 -5.37 7.02 0.00
CA GLY A 134 -4.94 5.63 -0.09
C GLY A 134 -5.84 4.67 0.71
N GLY A 135 -5.66 3.38 0.43
CA GLY A 135 -6.38 2.31 1.09
C GLY A 135 -5.99 2.13 2.56
N LEU A 136 -6.69 1.25 3.27
CA LEU A 136 -6.35 0.88 4.64
C LEU A 136 -5.23 -0.17 4.66
N LEU A 137 -4.28 0.04 5.56
CA LEU A 137 -3.30 -0.96 5.98
C LEU A 137 -3.69 -1.46 7.36
N ILE A 138 -3.86 -2.77 7.52
CA ILE A 138 -4.47 -3.35 8.71
C ILE A 138 -3.61 -4.53 9.19
N GLY A 139 -3.31 -4.55 10.48
CA GLY A 139 -2.75 -5.70 11.17
C GLY A 139 -3.84 -6.47 11.90
N VAL A 140 -3.99 -7.78 11.61
CA VAL A 140 -4.94 -8.66 12.29
C VAL A 140 -4.26 -9.95 12.73
N PRO A 141 -4.79 -10.65 13.75
CA PRO A 141 -4.30 -11.99 14.10
C PRO A 141 -4.33 -12.93 12.89
N GLU A 142 -3.29 -13.75 12.71
CA GLU A 142 -3.16 -14.65 11.57
C GLU A 142 -4.38 -15.55 11.37
N ALA A 143 -4.92 -16.09 12.48
CA ALA A 143 -6.11 -16.95 12.45
C ALA A 143 -7.37 -16.24 11.93
N GLN A 144 -7.41 -14.91 11.92
CA GLN A 144 -8.54 -14.11 11.47
C GLN A 144 -8.33 -13.51 10.07
N ALA A 145 -7.11 -13.59 9.51
CA ALA A 145 -6.74 -12.87 8.31
C ALA A 145 -7.61 -13.21 7.10
N ALA A 146 -7.82 -14.48 6.82
CA ALA A 146 -8.63 -14.90 5.68
C ALA A 146 -10.10 -14.44 5.80
N ALA A 147 -10.71 -14.62 6.98
CA ALA A 147 -12.09 -14.20 7.21
C ALA A 147 -12.24 -12.67 7.20
N CYS A 148 -11.25 -11.94 7.71
CA CYS A 148 -11.21 -10.48 7.63
C CYS A 148 -11.12 -10.01 6.18
N LEU A 149 -10.24 -10.61 5.37
CA LEU A 149 -10.11 -10.32 3.95
C LEU A 149 -11.43 -10.51 3.20
N ASP A 150 -12.12 -11.66 3.44
CA ASP A 150 -13.40 -11.94 2.80
C ASP A 150 -14.46 -10.89 3.19
N ALA A 151 -14.49 -10.48 4.45
CA ALA A 151 -15.42 -9.44 4.93
C ALA A 151 -15.11 -8.05 4.32
N ILE A 152 -13.83 -7.70 4.16
CA ILE A 152 -13.40 -6.46 3.53
C ILE A 152 -13.79 -6.45 2.04
N ARG A 153 -13.59 -7.56 1.33
CA ARG A 153 -14.00 -7.70 -0.06
C ARG A 153 -15.52 -7.62 -0.20
N ALA A 154 -16.27 -8.29 0.66
CA ALA A 154 -17.73 -8.18 0.69
C ALA A 154 -18.24 -6.75 1.01
N ALA A 155 -17.40 -5.92 1.63
CA ALA A 155 -17.68 -4.51 1.88
C ALA A 155 -17.34 -3.59 0.70
N GLY A 156 -16.90 -4.17 -0.45
CA GLY A 156 -16.65 -3.46 -1.71
C GLY A 156 -15.18 -3.19 -2.03
N ALA A 157 -14.24 -3.80 -1.30
CA ALA A 157 -12.80 -3.70 -1.57
C ALA A 157 -12.31 -4.99 -2.25
N ASP A 158 -12.77 -5.23 -3.47
CA ASP A 158 -12.59 -6.51 -4.21
C ASP A 158 -11.11 -6.91 -4.37
N ASP A 159 -10.24 -5.92 -4.55
CA ASP A 159 -8.80 -6.15 -4.73
C ASP A 159 -8.01 -6.24 -3.41
N ALA A 160 -8.66 -6.19 -2.24
CA ALA A 160 -7.97 -6.33 -0.96
C ALA A 160 -7.14 -7.63 -0.93
N ALA A 161 -5.95 -7.56 -0.32
CA ALA A 161 -5.01 -8.67 -0.30
C ALA A 161 -4.25 -8.75 1.02
N ILE A 162 -3.89 -9.97 1.42
CA ILE A 162 -2.89 -10.18 2.48
C ILE A 162 -1.52 -9.98 1.84
N ILE A 163 -0.86 -8.88 2.18
CA ILE A 163 0.41 -8.45 1.57
C ILE A 163 1.65 -8.80 2.41
N GLY A 164 1.47 -9.41 3.57
CA GLY A 164 2.60 -9.74 4.42
C GLY A 164 2.22 -10.27 5.78
N ARG A 165 3.21 -10.41 6.64
CA ARG A 165 3.06 -10.86 8.03
C ARG A 165 3.92 -10.06 8.99
N VAL A 166 3.43 -9.88 10.20
CA VAL A 166 4.20 -9.31 11.30
C VAL A 166 5.07 -10.42 11.90
N LEU A 167 6.34 -10.10 12.09
CA LEU A 167 7.32 -10.95 12.77
C LEU A 167 7.35 -10.60 14.26
N GLY A 168 7.73 -11.54 15.10
CA GLY A 168 7.83 -11.32 16.55
C GLY A 168 8.78 -10.18 16.93
N VAL A 169 8.79 -9.84 18.21
CA VAL A 169 9.64 -8.78 18.80
C VAL A 169 11.11 -9.11 18.56
N TYR A 170 11.90 -8.11 18.15
CA TYR A 170 13.37 -8.17 18.12
C TYR A 170 13.94 -7.98 19.52
#